data_f07f6175eb87fa20f676d5eeefcb7baf
#
_entry.id   f07f6175eb87fa20f676d5eeefcb7baf
#
_cell.length_a   1.000
_cell.length_b   1.000
_cell.length_c   1.000
_cell.angle_alpha   90.00
_cell.angle_beta   90.00
_cell.angle_gamma   90.00
#
_symmetry.space_group_name_H-M   'P 1'
#
loop_
_entity.id
_entity.type
_entity.pdbx_description
1 polymer ?
#
loop_
_entity_poly.entity_id
_entity_poly.type
_entity_poly.pdbx_seq_one_letter_code
_entity_poly.pdbx_strand_id
1 'polypeptide(L)'
;MSLWPEMATGEFALKTVNAGGVRTRYLEAGRRDAPAVVFIHGTGGHLETFNRNVFEHAEHFRVLALDMVGHGFSSKPDHPYEIRHYVRHLDDFLDAVGADRAHLHGESLGGWIAAQYAIDHPARVDRLVLNTAGGLNTDEAVMKRVYDVTMNAVRNASLETVRKRLEWLVHDPREIPDDLVELRHAIYTQPGFERAMENILCLQFMGVRMRNVLTEESLGRIRSKSLVIWTDHDPTAPLATGERFVKAIPDARLAVLEGCAHWPQWEAKERFNKLHIDFLLGR
;
A
#
# COMPACT_ATOMS: atom_id res chain seq x y z
N MET A 1 21.42 -6.91 2.75
CA MET A 1 20.94 -5.71 2.02
C MET A 1 20.59 -4.65 3.04
N SER A 2 20.45 -3.38 2.63
CA SER A 2 20.04 -2.26 3.49
C SER A 2 19.06 -1.37 2.73
N LEU A 3 18.24 -0.58 3.44
CA LEU A 3 17.38 0.47 2.87
C LEU A 3 18.19 1.64 2.30
N TRP A 4 19.33 1.94 2.91
CA TRP A 4 20.10 3.15 2.66
C TRP A 4 20.77 3.26 1.30
N PRO A 5 21.34 2.19 0.69
CA PRO A 5 21.90 2.30 -0.66
C PRO A 5 20.92 2.83 -1.69
N GLU A 6 19.65 2.40 -1.61
CA GLU A 6 18.59 2.90 -2.48
C GLU A 6 18.27 4.38 -2.16
N MET A 7 18.15 4.72 -0.87
CA MET A 7 17.82 6.07 -0.43
C MET A 7 18.94 7.09 -0.70
N ALA A 8 20.18 6.65 -0.85
CA ALA A 8 21.34 7.49 -1.15
C ALA A 8 21.46 7.85 -2.65
N THR A 9 20.67 7.28 -3.53
CA THR A 9 20.79 7.48 -4.99
C THR A 9 20.12 8.75 -5.52
N GLY A 10 19.28 9.40 -4.72
CA GLY A 10 18.52 10.56 -5.16
C GLY A 10 18.14 11.52 -4.05
N GLU A 11 17.55 12.64 -4.44
CA GLU A 11 17.06 13.66 -3.49
C GLU A 11 15.61 13.35 -3.08
N PHE A 12 15.33 13.43 -1.80
CA PHE A 12 14.00 13.32 -1.23
C PHE A 12 13.86 14.17 0.03
N ALA A 13 12.62 14.40 0.44
CA ALA A 13 12.29 15.04 1.70
C ALA A 13 11.30 14.20 2.49
N LEU A 14 11.63 13.90 3.75
CA LEU A 14 10.66 13.40 4.71
C LEU A 14 9.92 14.59 5.33
N LYS A 15 8.63 14.61 5.20
CA LYS A 15 7.76 15.73 5.57
C LYS A 15 6.60 15.26 6.45
N THR A 16 5.96 16.24 7.06
CA THR A 16 4.70 16.04 7.80
C THR A 16 3.71 17.11 7.37
N VAL A 17 2.47 16.70 7.14
CA VAL A 17 1.35 17.60 6.82
C VAL A 17 0.15 17.26 7.70
N ASN A 18 -0.73 18.24 7.92
CA ASN A 18 -2.03 18.00 8.54
C ASN A 18 -3.07 17.69 7.45
N ALA A 19 -3.45 16.43 7.34
CA ALA A 19 -4.47 15.93 6.43
C ALA A 19 -5.78 15.72 7.21
N GLY A 20 -6.68 16.70 7.17
CA GLY A 20 -7.99 16.60 7.83
C GLY A 20 -7.93 16.36 9.35
N GLY A 21 -6.91 16.90 10.05
CA GLY A 21 -6.67 16.66 11.48
C GLY A 21 -5.72 15.49 11.78
N VAL A 22 -5.33 14.72 10.77
CA VAL A 22 -4.34 13.65 10.91
C VAL A 22 -2.95 14.20 10.56
N ARG A 23 -2.03 14.24 11.52
CA ARG A 23 -0.61 14.51 11.25
C ARG A 23 -0.05 13.34 10.45
N THR A 24 0.16 13.57 9.17
CA THR A 24 0.55 12.55 8.19
C THR A 24 2.01 12.71 7.82
N ARG A 25 2.83 11.67 8.07
CA ARG A 25 4.20 11.59 7.59
C ARG A 25 4.21 11.11 6.14
N TYR A 26 5.03 11.74 5.30
CA TYR A 26 5.20 11.31 3.92
C TYR A 26 6.62 11.62 3.40
N LEU A 27 7.01 10.90 2.36
CA LEU A 27 8.19 11.16 1.56
C LEU A 27 7.75 11.86 0.28
N GLU A 28 8.47 12.90 -0.12
CA GLU A 28 8.32 13.56 -1.42
C GLU A 28 9.65 13.54 -2.16
N ALA A 29 9.62 13.12 -3.44
CA ALA A 29 10.76 13.12 -4.35
C ALA A 29 10.31 13.53 -5.76
N GLY A 30 11.27 13.92 -6.60
CA GLY A 30 11.02 14.42 -7.96
C GLY A 30 10.53 15.86 -8.03
N ARG A 31 10.22 16.31 -9.23
CA ARG A 31 9.80 17.69 -9.47
C ARG A 31 8.39 17.95 -8.99
N ARG A 32 8.15 19.05 -8.30
CA ARG A 32 6.83 19.39 -7.75
C ARG A 32 5.78 19.71 -8.82
N ASP A 33 6.21 20.14 -9.99
CA ASP A 33 5.36 20.46 -11.15
C ASP A 33 5.11 19.28 -12.08
N ALA A 34 5.72 18.12 -11.81
CA ALA A 34 5.45 16.88 -12.54
C ALA A 34 4.11 16.24 -12.07
N PRO A 35 3.48 15.38 -12.91
CA PRO A 35 2.31 14.62 -12.49
C PRO A 35 2.58 13.85 -11.20
N ALA A 36 1.63 13.91 -10.26
CA ALA A 36 1.80 13.22 -8.97
C ALA A 36 1.53 11.71 -9.09
N VAL A 37 2.35 10.90 -8.41
CA VAL A 37 2.07 9.50 -8.11
C VAL A 37 2.11 9.28 -6.60
N VAL A 38 1.04 8.67 -6.06
CA VAL A 38 0.91 8.38 -4.63
C VAL A 38 1.05 6.89 -4.40
N PHE A 39 1.99 6.51 -3.53
CA PHE A 39 2.21 5.14 -3.10
C PHE A 39 1.55 4.89 -1.74
N ILE A 40 0.64 3.92 -1.69
CA ILE A 40 -0.19 3.58 -0.54
C ILE A 40 0.13 2.14 -0.12
N HIS A 41 0.72 2.00 1.06
CA HIS A 41 1.19 0.71 1.60
C HIS A 41 0.05 -0.19 2.13
N GLY A 42 0.36 -1.44 2.42
CA GLY A 42 -0.55 -2.43 2.97
C GLY A 42 -0.69 -2.40 4.50
N THR A 43 -1.39 -3.40 5.02
CA THR A 43 -1.70 -3.56 6.45
C THR A 43 -0.45 -3.61 7.32
N GLY A 44 -0.35 -2.70 8.27
CA GLY A 44 0.80 -2.58 9.17
C GLY A 44 2.07 -2.10 8.48
N GLY A 45 1.96 -1.62 7.23
CA GLY A 45 3.05 -1.08 6.42
C GLY A 45 3.48 0.33 6.83
N HIS A 46 4.39 0.88 6.06
CA HIS A 46 4.87 2.25 6.15
C HIS A 46 5.55 2.65 4.83
N LEU A 47 5.81 3.91 4.62
CA LEU A 47 6.29 4.47 3.33
C LEU A 47 7.60 3.85 2.83
N GLU A 48 8.49 3.38 3.71
CA GLU A 48 9.78 2.80 3.32
C GLU A 48 9.66 1.46 2.59
N THR A 49 8.47 0.85 2.54
CA THR A 49 8.24 -0.34 1.71
C THR A 49 8.33 -0.04 0.20
N PHE A 50 8.41 1.25 -0.16
CA PHE A 50 8.57 1.73 -1.54
C PHE A 50 9.95 2.35 -1.83
N ASN A 51 10.92 2.24 -0.91
CA ASN A 51 12.22 2.85 -1.11
C ASN A 51 12.96 2.38 -2.37
N ARG A 52 12.69 1.16 -2.83
CA ARG A 52 13.25 0.59 -4.08
C ARG A 52 12.59 1.15 -5.35
N ASN A 53 11.52 1.95 -5.20
CA ASN A 53 10.73 2.44 -6.33
C ASN A 53 10.82 3.97 -6.49
N VAL A 54 11.03 4.69 -5.40
CA VAL A 54 10.88 6.15 -5.34
C VAL A 54 11.72 6.88 -6.40
N PHE A 55 13.01 6.59 -6.52
CA PHE A 55 13.91 7.43 -7.32
C PHE A 55 13.75 7.22 -8.82
N GLU A 56 13.56 6.00 -9.29
CA GLU A 56 13.27 5.76 -10.71
C GLU A 56 11.96 6.43 -11.14
N HIS A 57 10.96 6.45 -10.26
CA HIS A 57 9.71 7.17 -10.51
C HIS A 57 9.89 8.69 -10.43
N ALA A 58 10.78 9.18 -9.56
CA ALA A 58 11.04 10.61 -9.38
C ALA A 58 11.68 11.28 -10.61
N GLU A 59 12.25 10.48 -11.53
CA GLU A 59 12.71 10.99 -12.83
C GLU A 59 11.56 11.52 -13.70
N HIS A 60 10.34 11.02 -13.49
CA HIS A 60 9.17 11.28 -14.32
C HIS A 60 8.02 11.94 -13.58
N PHE A 61 7.92 11.71 -12.26
CA PHE A 61 6.76 12.06 -11.45
C PHE A 61 7.16 12.83 -10.18
N ARG A 62 6.19 13.56 -9.64
CA ARG A 62 6.21 13.97 -8.25
C ARG A 62 5.78 12.76 -7.40
N VAL A 63 6.73 12.10 -6.79
CA VAL A 63 6.48 10.90 -5.97
C VAL A 63 6.08 11.31 -4.57
N LEU A 64 4.97 10.75 -4.09
CA LEU A 64 4.43 10.91 -2.74
C LEU A 64 4.20 9.52 -2.14
N ALA A 65 4.98 9.13 -1.14
CA ALA A 65 4.73 7.91 -0.37
C ALA A 65 4.36 8.30 1.05
N LEU A 66 3.18 7.85 1.54
CA LEU A 66 2.68 8.28 2.85
C LEU A 66 2.59 7.13 3.85
N ASP A 67 2.74 7.45 5.13
CA ASP A 67 2.22 6.62 6.21
C ASP A 67 0.73 6.92 6.39
N MET A 68 -0.15 5.96 6.12
CA MET A 68 -1.60 6.16 6.28
C MET A 68 -1.97 6.42 7.74
N VAL A 69 -3.17 6.96 7.97
CA VAL A 69 -3.73 7.07 9.32
C VAL A 69 -3.65 5.73 10.05
N GLY A 70 -3.23 5.76 11.31
CA GLY A 70 -3.03 4.56 12.13
C GLY A 70 -1.68 3.85 11.91
N HIS A 71 -0.92 4.18 10.85
CA HIS A 71 0.29 3.46 10.46
C HIS A 71 1.56 4.31 10.63
N GLY A 72 2.71 3.62 10.57
CA GLY A 72 4.03 4.23 10.55
C GLY A 72 4.23 5.25 11.68
N PHE A 73 4.63 6.45 11.32
CA PHE A 73 4.78 7.59 12.23
C PHE A 73 3.68 8.65 12.06
N SER A 74 2.61 8.35 11.32
CA SER A 74 1.41 9.17 11.25
C SER A 74 0.56 9.05 12.51
N SER A 75 -0.38 9.98 12.71
CA SER A 75 -1.29 9.97 13.86
C SER A 75 -2.16 8.71 13.89
N LYS A 76 -2.49 8.29 15.12
CA LYS A 76 -3.23 7.05 15.39
C LYS A 76 -4.48 7.33 16.24
N PRO A 77 -5.50 8.06 15.69
CA PRO A 77 -6.75 8.30 16.40
C PRO A 77 -7.40 6.98 16.83
N ASP A 78 -7.95 6.93 18.05
CA ASP A 78 -8.50 5.69 18.63
C ASP A 78 -9.93 5.42 18.15
N HIS A 79 -10.04 4.86 16.96
CA HIS A 79 -11.28 4.29 16.41
C HIS A 79 -10.96 3.24 15.35
N PRO A 80 -11.84 2.27 15.06
CA PRO A 80 -11.62 1.32 13.97
C PRO A 80 -11.45 2.00 12.61
N TYR A 81 -10.43 1.59 11.84
CA TYR A 81 -10.16 2.16 10.53
C TYR A 81 -10.83 1.32 9.43
N GLU A 82 -12.08 1.63 9.13
CA GLU A 82 -12.78 1.10 7.97
C GLU A 82 -12.32 1.81 6.68
N ILE A 83 -12.59 1.24 5.51
CA ILE A 83 -12.12 1.78 4.22
C ILE A 83 -12.49 3.25 4.02
N ARG A 84 -13.69 3.67 4.42
CA ARG A 84 -14.12 5.08 4.35
C ARG A 84 -13.20 6.06 5.08
N HIS A 85 -12.57 5.63 6.20
CA HIS A 85 -11.67 6.49 6.96
C HIS A 85 -10.34 6.68 6.23
N TYR A 86 -9.85 5.63 5.58
CA TYR A 86 -8.65 5.70 4.73
C TYR A 86 -8.89 6.51 3.45
N VAL A 87 -10.05 6.33 2.80
CA VAL A 87 -10.43 7.10 1.61
C VAL A 87 -10.49 8.58 1.93
N ARG A 88 -11.14 8.95 3.04
CA ARG A 88 -11.16 10.33 3.51
C ARG A 88 -9.76 10.86 3.81
N HIS A 89 -8.94 10.10 4.54
CA HIS A 89 -7.56 10.50 4.85
C HIS A 89 -6.73 10.71 3.57
N LEU A 90 -6.89 9.87 2.56
CA LEU A 90 -6.22 10.03 1.27
C LEU A 90 -6.67 11.31 0.55
N ASP A 91 -7.96 11.62 0.58
CA ASP A 91 -8.53 12.85 0.00
C ASP A 91 -7.98 14.09 0.70
N ASP A 92 -8.06 14.13 2.03
CA ASP A 92 -7.50 15.19 2.87
C ASP A 92 -5.97 15.35 2.67
N PHE A 93 -5.25 14.23 2.45
CA PHE A 93 -3.81 14.26 2.16
C PHE A 93 -3.51 14.88 0.80
N LEU A 94 -4.22 14.48 -0.24
CA LEU A 94 -4.06 15.05 -1.59
C LEU A 94 -4.30 16.56 -1.58
N ASP A 95 -5.33 17.03 -0.88
CA ASP A 95 -5.60 18.46 -0.70
C ASP A 95 -4.45 19.17 0.03
N ALA A 96 -3.98 18.58 1.13
CA ALA A 96 -2.93 19.17 1.96
C ALA A 96 -1.57 19.27 1.25
N VAL A 97 -1.29 18.39 0.28
CA VAL A 97 -0.05 18.44 -0.53
C VAL A 97 -0.24 19.18 -1.86
N GLY A 98 -1.45 19.68 -2.15
CA GLY A 98 -1.79 20.38 -3.39
C GLY A 98 -1.71 19.49 -4.63
N ALA A 99 -2.27 18.28 -4.55
CA ALA A 99 -2.38 17.33 -5.65
C ALA A 99 -3.84 17.13 -6.03
N ASP A 100 -4.40 18.01 -6.88
CA ASP A 100 -5.81 17.94 -7.30
C ASP A 100 -6.13 16.62 -8.02
N ARG A 101 -5.16 16.05 -8.72
CA ARG A 101 -5.25 14.79 -9.44
C ARG A 101 -3.93 14.02 -9.34
N ALA A 102 -3.99 12.71 -9.21
CA ALA A 102 -2.79 11.88 -9.08
C ALA A 102 -2.98 10.50 -9.73
N HIS A 103 -1.87 9.88 -10.11
CA HIS A 103 -1.80 8.44 -10.25
C HIS A 103 -1.81 7.81 -8.87
N LEU A 104 -2.58 6.75 -8.67
CA LEU A 104 -2.60 6.01 -7.41
C LEU A 104 -1.99 4.64 -7.58
N HIS A 105 -1.03 4.32 -6.74
CA HIS A 105 -0.52 2.96 -6.54
C HIS A 105 -0.88 2.50 -5.14
N GLY A 106 -1.59 1.37 -5.05
CA GLY A 106 -1.92 0.76 -3.77
C GLY A 106 -1.48 -0.70 -3.69
N GLU A 107 -0.75 -1.05 -2.64
CA GLU A 107 -0.36 -2.41 -2.31
C GLU A 107 -1.30 -2.98 -1.25
N SER A 108 -1.84 -4.19 -1.45
CA SER A 108 -2.66 -4.89 -0.45
C SER A 108 -3.85 -4.06 0.04
N LEU A 109 -3.90 -3.69 1.34
CA LEU A 109 -4.87 -2.75 1.89
C LEU A 109 -4.85 -1.41 1.13
N GLY A 110 -3.66 -0.91 0.76
CA GLY A 110 -3.52 0.28 -0.06
C GLY A 110 -4.21 0.15 -1.41
N GLY A 111 -4.17 -1.05 -2.02
CA GLY A 111 -4.90 -1.35 -3.26
C GLY A 111 -6.42 -1.30 -3.07
N TRP A 112 -6.92 -1.82 -1.96
CA TRP A 112 -8.34 -1.69 -1.60
C TRP A 112 -8.77 -0.23 -1.46
N ILE A 113 -7.95 0.56 -0.74
CA ILE A 113 -8.20 1.99 -0.53
C ILE A 113 -8.16 2.74 -1.87
N ALA A 114 -7.16 2.49 -2.70
CA ALA A 114 -7.01 3.13 -4.01
C ALA A 114 -8.17 2.81 -4.95
N ALA A 115 -8.64 1.55 -4.97
CA ALA A 115 -9.81 1.15 -5.74
C ALA A 115 -11.08 1.85 -5.26
N GLN A 116 -11.34 1.87 -3.94
CA GLN A 116 -12.49 2.57 -3.38
C GLN A 116 -12.41 4.08 -3.64
N TYR A 117 -11.23 4.68 -3.50
CA TYR A 117 -11.03 6.09 -3.82
C TYR A 117 -11.33 6.40 -5.30
N ALA A 118 -10.89 5.55 -6.22
CA ALA A 118 -11.17 5.71 -7.64
C ALA A 118 -12.67 5.57 -7.98
N ILE A 119 -13.42 4.80 -7.18
CA ILE A 119 -14.89 4.68 -7.29
C ILE A 119 -15.56 5.96 -6.81
N ASP A 120 -15.12 6.50 -5.67
CA ASP A 120 -15.78 7.63 -4.99
C ASP A 120 -15.35 8.99 -5.58
N HIS A 121 -14.09 9.10 -6.05
CA HIS A 121 -13.48 10.32 -6.58
C HIS A 121 -12.88 10.13 -8.00
N PRO A 122 -13.67 9.70 -9.00
CA PRO A 122 -13.12 9.31 -10.32
C PRO A 122 -12.42 10.46 -11.07
N ALA A 123 -12.76 11.72 -10.78
CA ALA A 123 -12.12 12.88 -11.38
C ALA A 123 -10.71 13.16 -10.83
N ARG A 124 -10.37 12.63 -9.66
CA ARG A 124 -9.09 12.84 -8.98
C ARG A 124 -8.06 11.77 -9.28
N VAL A 125 -8.43 10.68 -9.98
CA VAL A 125 -7.53 9.58 -10.31
C VAL A 125 -7.19 9.61 -11.80
N ASP A 126 -5.90 9.66 -12.10
CA ASP A 126 -5.42 9.64 -13.49
C ASP A 126 -5.28 8.20 -14.00
N ARG A 127 -4.42 7.43 -13.36
CA ARG A 127 -4.25 6.00 -13.57
C ARG A 127 -4.22 5.30 -12.22
N LEU A 128 -4.70 4.07 -12.20
CA LEU A 128 -4.79 3.25 -11.00
C LEU A 128 -3.90 2.02 -11.13
N VAL A 129 -3.06 1.78 -10.15
CA VAL A 129 -2.29 0.53 -10.04
C VAL A 129 -2.70 -0.21 -8.77
N LEU A 130 -3.20 -1.42 -8.96
CA LEU A 130 -3.63 -2.34 -7.91
C LEU A 130 -2.59 -3.46 -7.79
N ASN A 131 -1.74 -3.36 -6.79
CA ASN A 131 -0.65 -4.29 -6.56
C ASN A 131 -1.04 -5.28 -5.46
N THR A 132 -1.20 -6.57 -5.80
CA THR A 132 -1.66 -7.63 -4.87
C THR A 132 -2.80 -7.17 -3.96
N ALA A 133 -3.78 -6.49 -4.57
CA ALA A 133 -4.75 -5.66 -3.87
C ALA A 133 -5.74 -6.48 -3.03
N GLY A 134 -6.03 -5.97 -1.83
CA GLY A 134 -7.13 -6.46 -0.99
C GLY A 134 -8.51 -6.04 -1.50
N GLY A 135 -9.55 -6.40 -0.73
CA GLY A 135 -10.91 -5.92 -0.97
C GLY A 135 -11.87 -6.93 -1.59
N LEU A 136 -11.39 -7.95 -2.32
CA LEU A 136 -12.24 -9.01 -2.88
C LEU A 136 -12.20 -10.31 -2.08
N ASN A 137 -11.10 -10.58 -1.36
CA ASN A 137 -10.96 -11.82 -0.61
C ASN A 137 -11.81 -11.79 0.67
N THR A 138 -12.63 -12.84 0.87
CA THR A 138 -13.50 -13.06 2.04
C THR A 138 -13.23 -14.40 2.73
N ASP A 139 -12.07 -15.02 2.48
CA ASP A 139 -11.67 -16.26 3.12
C ASP A 139 -11.32 -16.00 4.60
N GLU A 140 -12.13 -16.56 5.50
CA GLU A 140 -11.98 -16.39 6.95
C GLU A 140 -10.65 -16.93 7.48
N ALA A 141 -10.11 -17.99 6.90
CA ALA A 141 -8.85 -18.58 7.32
C ALA A 141 -7.68 -17.64 6.98
N VAL A 142 -7.72 -17.02 5.80
CA VAL A 142 -6.75 -16.01 5.39
C VAL A 142 -6.85 -14.77 6.31
N MET A 143 -8.08 -14.28 6.56
CA MET A 143 -8.30 -13.12 7.46
C MET A 143 -7.76 -13.40 8.86
N LYS A 144 -8.08 -14.56 9.41
CA LYS A 144 -7.58 -14.97 10.72
C LYS A 144 -6.05 -15.06 10.72
N ARG A 145 -5.44 -15.63 9.69
CA ARG A 145 -3.98 -15.72 9.60
C ARG A 145 -3.32 -14.34 9.54
N VAL A 146 -3.85 -13.42 8.72
CA VAL A 146 -3.37 -12.03 8.67
C VAL A 146 -3.44 -11.37 10.05
N TYR A 147 -4.57 -11.54 10.74
CA TYR A 147 -4.75 -11.01 12.10
C TYR A 147 -3.72 -11.60 13.07
N ASP A 148 -3.64 -12.92 13.14
CA ASP A 148 -2.81 -13.63 14.12
C ASP A 148 -1.32 -13.30 13.96
N VAL A 149 -0.78 -13.37 12.73
CA VAL A 149 0.64 -13.12 12.47
C VAL A 149 1.00 -11.64 12.70
N THR A 150 0.08 -10.74 12.39
CA THR A 150 0.31 -9.30 12.56
C THR A 150 0.22 -8.89 14.03
N MET A 151 -0.81 -9.35 14.75
CA MET A 151 -0.95 -9.07 16.18
C MET A 151 0.16 -9.72 17.00
N ASN A 152 0.61 -10.93 16.64
CA ASN A 152 1.75 -11.55 17.30
C ASN A 152 3.02 -10.69 17.18
N ALA A 153 3.28 -10.15 15.98
CA ALA A 153 4.46 -9.30 15.75
C ALA A 153 4.39 -7.96 16.51
N VAL A 154 3.19 -7.49 16.88
CA VAL A 154 3.00 -6.26 17.66
C VAL A 154 3.01 -6.55 19.17
N ARG A 155 2.25 -7.54 19.63
CA ARG A 155 2.14 -7.88 21.06
C ARG A 155 3.42 -8.44 21.64
N ASN A 156 4.13 -9.23 20.86
CA ASN A 156 5.40 -9.84 21.23
C ASN A 156 6.56 -9.20 20.45
N ALA A 157 6.54 -7.87 20.31
CA ALA A 157 7.46 -7.14 19.45
C ALA A 157 8.92 -7.42 19.83
N SER A 158 9.61 -8.12 18.93
CA SER A 158 11.04 -8.35 18.92
C SER A 158 11.54 -8.31 17.49
N LEU A 159 12.83 -8.14 17.26
CA LEU A 159 13.38 -8.20 15.91
C LEU A 159 13.05 -9.53 15.22
N GLU A 160 13.02 -10.64 15.96
CA GLU A 160 12.70 -11.96 15.42
C GLU A 160 11.22 -12.05 14.96
N THR A 161 10.27 -11.64 15.80
CA THR A 161 8.84 -11.73 15.46
C THR A 161 8.47 -10.79 14.33
N VAL A 162 9.08 -9.61 14.30
CA VAL A 162 8.92 -8.65 13.20
C VAL A 162 9.51 -9.20 11.90
N ARG A 163 10.70 -9.80 11.96
CA ARG A 163 11.34 -10.46 10.81
C ARG A 163 10.44 -11.54 10.23
N LYS A 164 9.95 -12.46 11.05
CA LYS A 164 9.03 -13.54 10.62
C LYS A 164 7.76 -12.98 9.95
N ARG A 165 7.24 -11.84 10.46
CA ARG A 165 6.09 -11.18 9.83
C ARG A 165 6.43 -10.60 8.45
N LEU A 166 7.62 -10.05 8.25
CA LEU A 166 8.07 -9.52 6.97
C LEU A 166 8.39 -10.64 5.97
N GLU A 167 9.11 -11.68 6.41
CA GLU A 167 9.46 -12.85 5.61
C GLU A 167 8.23 -13.57 5.04
N TRP A 168 7.11 -13.54 5.74
CA TRP A 168 5.85 -14.10 5.23
C TRP A 168 5.30 -13.36 4.00
N LEU A 169 5.75 -12.13 3.73
CA LEU A 169 5.29 -11.31 2.61
C LEU A 169 6.15 -11.46 1.35
N VAL A 170 7.28 -12.10 1.42
CA VAL A 170 8.24 -12.25 0.31
C VAL A 170 8.46 -13.73 0.00
N HIS A 171 8.79 -14.01 -1.26
CA HIS A 171 9.11 -15.37 -1.72
C HIS A 171 10.47 -15.84 -1.21
N ASP A 172 11.48 -14.96 -1.26
CA ASP A 172 12.79 -15.21 -0.68
C ASP A 172 13.01 -14.41 0.62
N PRO A 173 13.00 -15.06 1.80
CA PRO A 173 13.21 -14.37 3.08
C PRO A 173 14.52 -13.57 3.17
N ARG A 174 15.54 -13.90 2.36
CA ARG A 174 16.82 -13.18 2.32
C ARG A 174 16.70 -11.76 1.76
N GLU A 175 15.58 -11.45 1.10
CA GLU A 175 15.25 -10.11 0.61
C GLU A 175 14.93 -9.10 1.73
N ILE A 176 14.68 -9.56 2.96
CA ILE A 176 14.34 -8.68 4.10
C ILE A 176 15.62 -8.23 4.82
N PRO A 177 16.05 -6.97 4.66
CA PRO A 177 17.22 -6.43 5.32
C PRO A 177 16.97 -6.12 6.79
N ASP A 178 18.06 -6.11 7.58
CA ASP A 178 17.99 -5.89 9.03
C ASP A 178 17.41 -4.53 9.39
N ASP A 179 17.80 -3.48 8.68
CA ASP A 179 17.32 -2.12 8.94
C ASP A 179 15.82 -1.91 8.64
N LEU A 180 15.22 -2.68 7.72
CA LEU A 180 13.77 -2.71 7.54
C LEU A 180 13.09 -3.37 8.75
N VAL A 181 13.68 -4.42 9.30
CA VAL A 181 13.19 -5.09 10.51
C VAL A 181 13.28 -4.16 11.71
N GLU A 182 14.42 -3.48 11.88
CA GLU A 182 14.66 -2.51 12.96
C GLU A 182 13.66 -1.34 12.88
N LEU A 183 13.47 -0.79 11.69
CA LEU A 183 12.50 0.29 11.49
C LEU A 183 11.07 -0.17 11.80
N ARG A 184 10.66 -1.34 11.31
CA ARG A 184 9.34 -1.90 11.59
C ARG A 184 9.16 -2.20 13.08
N HIS A 185 10.21 -2.70 13.76
CA HIS A 185 10.21 -2.90 15.19
C HIS A 185 10.04 -1.58 15.95
N ALA A 186 10.77 -0.53 15.57
CA ALA A 186 10.64 0.80 16.16
C ALA A 186 9.22 1.37 15.97
N ILE A 187 8.56 1.09 14.84
CA ILE A 187 7.16 1.46 14.62
C ILE A 187 6.23 0.68 15.55
N TYR A 188 6.39 -0.64 15.64
CA TYR A 188 5.49 -1.51 16.40
C TYR A 188 5.61 -1.32 17.92
N THR A 189 6.76 -0.84 18.41
CA THR A 189 7.00 -0.54 19.82
C THR A 189 6.63 0.89 20.24
N GLN A 190 6.06 1.71 19.35
CA GLN A 190 5.56 3.03 19.74
C GLN A 190 4.44 2.90 20.78
N PRO A 191 4.37 3.81 21.76
CA PRO A 191 3.27 3.84 22.72
C PRO A 191 1.90 3.86 22.02
N GLY A 192 1.01 2.95 22.42
CA GLY A 192 -0.34 2.84 21.86
C GLY A 192 -0.43 2.17 20.48
N PHE A 193 0.67 1.66 19.94
CA PHE A 193 0.65 1.04 18.60
C PHE A 193 -0.15 -0.27 18.58
N GLU A 194 -0.17 -1.05 19.67
CA GLU A 194 -1.02 -2.24 19.76
C GLU A 194 -2.49 -1.90 19.54
N ARG A 195 -2.99 -0.86 20.22
CA ARG A 195 -4.36 -0.38 20.02
C ARG A 195 -4.61 0.11 18.60
N ALA A 196 -3.66 0.82 18.02
CA ALA A 196 -3.75 1.24 16.62
C ALA A 196 -3.81 0.04 15.68
N MET A 197 -3.03 -1.01 15.92
CA MET A 197 -3.06 -2.23 15.10
C MET A 197 -4.40 -2.97 15.24
N GLU A 198 -5.00 -3.04 16.42
CA GLU A 198 -6.35 -3.57 16.59
C GLU A 198 -7.37 -2.79 15.74
N ASN A 199 -7.26 -1.46 15.74
CA ASN A 199 -8.11 -0.58 14.93
C ASN A 199 -7.89 -0.79 13.42
N ILE A 200 -6.64 -1.02 12.96
CA ILE A 200 -6.29 -1.37 11.57
C ILE A 200 -6.90 -2.71 11.19
N LEU A 201 -6.74 -3.71 12.05
CA LEU A 201 -7.16 -5.08 11.80
C LEU A 201 -8.67 -5.31 11.95
N CYS A 202 -9.45 -4.28 12.22
CA CYS A 202 -10.91 -4.40 12.23
C CYS A 202 -11.47 -4.97 10.91
N LEU A 203 -10.79 -4.71 9.78
CA LEU A 203 -11.12 -5.23 8.46
C LEU A 203 -10.87 -6.75 8.31
N GLN A 204 -10.24 -7.41 9.30
CA GLN A 204 -10.09 -8.87 9.32
C GLN A 204 -11.28 -9.58 9.97
N PHE A 205 -12.19 -8.86 10.61
CA PHE A 205 -13.42 -9.42 11.17
C PHE A 205 -14.54 -9.39 10.12
N MET A 206 -15.15 -10.55 9.84
CA MET A 206 -16.11 -10.71 8.74
C MET A 206 -17.27 -9.70 8.80
N GLY A 207 -17.79 -9.40 10.00
CA GLY A 207 -18.88 -8.42 10.15
C GLY A 207 -18.49 -6.98 9.71
N VAL A 208 -17.21 -6.60 9.87
CA VAL A 208 -16.68 -5.33 9.38
C VAL A 208 -16.32 -5.45 7.89
N ARG A 209 -15.65 -6.55 7.53
CA ARG A 209 -15.17 -6.78 6.18
C ARG A 209 -16.30 -6.74 5.15
N MET A 210 -17.40 -7.47 5.39
CA MET A 210 -18.49 -7.60 4.43
C MET A 210 -19.19 -6.29 4.08
N ARG A 211 -19.20 -5.30 4.98
CA ARG A 211 -19.76 -3.97 4.67
C ARG A 211 -18.78 -3.04 3.96
N ASN A 212 -17.52 -3.45 3.84
CA ASN A 212 -16.47 -2.69 3.16
C ASN A 212 -15.98 -3.36 1.86
N VAL A 213 -16.30 -4.65 1.64
CA VAL A 213 -15.79 -5.44 0.51
C VAL A 213 -16.16 -4.80 -0.83
N LEU A 214 -15.21 -4.83 -1.77
CA LEU A 214 -15.46 -4.43 -3.15
C LEU A 214 -16.32 -5.50 -3.85
N THR A 215 -17.27 -5.04 -4.66
CA THR A 215 -18.09 -5.91 -5.52
C THR A 215 -17.72 -5.70 -6.98
N GLU A 216 -18.02 -6.67 -7.84
CA GLU A 216 -17.84 -6.52 -9.28
C GLU A 216 -18.61 -5.29 -9.83
N GLU A 217 -19.81 -5.05 -9.29
CA GLU A 217 -20.60 -3.86 -9.62
C GLU A 217 -19.88 -2.55 -9.23
N SER A 218 -19.33 -2.47 -8.01
CA SER A 218 -18.60 -1.29 -7.55
C SER A 218 -17.33 -1.07 -8.36
N LEU A 219 -16.56 -2.12 -8.67
CA LEU A 219 -15.37 -2.06 -9.52
C LEU A 219 -15.69 -1.61 -10.95
N GLY A 220 -16.86 -1.96 -11.48
CA GLY A 220 -17.36 -1.48 -12.78
C GLY A 220 -17.56 0.02 -12.87
N ARG A 221 -17.52 0.75 -11.75
CA ARG A 221 -17.60 2.23 -11.69
C ARG A 221 -16.25 2.92 -11.81
N ILE A 222 -15.13 2.19 -11.75
CA ILE A 222 -13.78 2.75 -11.93
C ILE A 222 -13.63 3.25 -13.37
N ARG A 223 -13.24 4.51 -13.53
CA ARG A 223 -13.11 5.19 -14.82
C ARG A 223 -11.66 5.36 -15.28
N SER A 224 -10.72 5.28 -14.35
CA SER A 224 -9.29 5.41 -14.65
C SER A 224 -8.77 4.14 -15.34
N LYS A 225 -7.86 4.30 -16.29
CA LYS A 225 -7.08 3.16 -16.79
C LYS A 225 -6.38 2.49 -15.63
N SER A 226 -6.46 1.16 -15.57
CA SER A 226 -6.01 0.40 -14.42
C SER A 226 -5.01 -0.68 -14.80
N LEU A 227 -3.97 -0.83 -13.99
CA LEU A 227 -3.02 -1.94 -14.05
C LEU A 227 -3.18 -2.77 -12.77
N VAL A 228 -3.51 -4.03 -12.94
CA VAL A 228 -3.53 -5.00 -11.84
C VAL A 228 -2.22 -5.78 -11.90
N ILE A 229 -1.40 -5.68 -10.86
CA ILE A 229 -0.17 -6.45 -10.72
C ILE A 229 -0.44 -7.58 -9.72
N TRP A 230 -0.13 -8.79 -10.12
CA TRP A 230 -0.25 -9.97 -9.26
C TRP A 230 0.98 -10.86 -9.34
N THR A 231 1.01 -11.89 -8.49
CA THR A 231 2.16 -12.78 -8.37
C THR A 231 1.71 -14.25 -8.32
N ASP A 232 2.65 -15.15 -8.49
CA ASP A 232 2.40 -16.60 -8.46
C ASP A 232 2.51 -17.23 -7.05
N HIS A 233 3.10 -16.49 -6.09
CA HIS A 233 3.32 -16.97 -4.72
C HIS A 233 2.66 -16.10 -3.63
N ASP A 234 1.64 -15.29 -3.96
CA ASP A 234 0.97 -14.45 -2.96
C ASP A 234 0.31 -15.30 -1.86
N PRO A 235 0.74 -15.17 -0.58
CA PRO A 235 0.18 -15.94 0.52
C PRO A 235 -1.20 -15.48 0.98
N THR A 236 -1.71 -14.35 0.47
CA THR A 236 -2.95 -13.73 0.91
C THR A 236 -4.12 -13.96 -0.06
N ALA A 237 -3.83 -14.10 -1.35
CA ALA A 237 -4.86 -14.35 -2.36
C ALA A 237 -4.25 -14.94 -3.65
N PRO A 238 -4.91 -15.92 -4.28
CA PRO A 238 -4.42 -16.53 -5.52
C PRO A 238 -4.51 -15.56 -6.71
N LEU A 239 -3.77 -15.85 -7.78
CA LEU A 239 -3.79 -15.11 -9.05
C LEU A 239 -5.21 -14.88 -9.60
N ALA A 240 -6.11 -15.83 -9.44
CA ALA A 240 -7.52 -15.71 -9.81
C ALA A 240 -8.22 -14.49 -9.20
N THR A 241 -7.72 -13.98 -8.06
CA THR A 241 -8.24 -12.72 -7.48
C THR A 241 -7.84 -11.51 -8.34
N GLY A 242 -6.61 -11.48 -8.86
CA GLY A 242 -6.18 -10.46 -9.83
C GLY A 242 -6.98 -10.49 -11.12
N GLU A 243 -7.28 -11.69 -11.63
CA GLU A 243 -8.14 -11.87 -12.80
C GLU A 243 -9.57 -11.35 -12.58
N ARG A 244 -10.12 -11.52 -11.37
CA ARG A 244 -11.42 -10.94 -11.01
C ARG A 244 -11.42 -9.42 -11.03
N PHE A 245 -10.36 -8.76 -10.54
CA PHE A 245 -10.22 -7.30 -10.66
C PHE A 245 -10.27 -6.87 -12.12
N VAL A 246 -9.47 -7.51 -12.98
CA VAL A 246 -9.39 -7.15 -14.41
C VAL A 246 -10.73 -7.39 -15.13
N LYS A 247 -11.43 -8.46 -14.78
CA LYS A 247 -12.75 -8.76 -15.36
C LYS A 247 -13.80 -7.72 -14.97
N ALA A 248 -13.71 -7.17 -13.77
CA ALA A 248 -14.71 -6.25 -13.23
C ALA A 248 -14.45 -4.78 -13.59
N ILE A 249 -13.19 -4.37 -13.76
CA ILE A 249 -12.81 -2.99 -14.07
C ILE A 249 -12.83 -2.79 -15.61
N PRO A 250 -13.57 -1.79 -16.14
CA PRO A 250 -13.80 -1.64 -17.58
C PRO A 250 -12.53 -1.47 -18.43
N ASP A 251 -11.53 -0.72 -17.96
CA ASP A 251 -10.26 -0.49 -18.67
C ASP A 251 -9.09 -0.94 -17.79
N ALA A 252 -8.95 -2.25 -17.62
CA ALA A 252 -7.89 -2.86 -16.83
C ALA A 252 -7.10 -3.90 -17.60
N ARG A 253 -5.80 -4.01 -17.26
CA ARG A 253 -4.93 -5.09 -17.72
C ARG A 253 -4.25 -5.78 -16.54
N LEU A 254 -3.98 -7.08 -16.68
CA LEU A 254 -3.23 -7.87 -15.72
C LEU A 254 -1.76 -7.93 -16.13
N ALA A 255 -0.88 -7.81 -15.13
CA ALA A 255 0.52 -8.19 -15.25
C ALA A 255 0.88 -9.14 -14.12
N VAL A 256 1.53 -10.25 -14.45
CA VAL A 256 1.98 -11.24 -13.46
C VAL A 256 3.48 -11.14 -13.33
N LEU A 257 3.97 -10.93 -12.11
CA LEU A 257 5.39 -10.96 -11.77
C LEU A 257 5.71 -12.30 -11.10
N GLU A 258 6.24 -13.22 -11.91
CA GLU A 258 6.59 -14.57 -11.46
C GLU A 258 7.81 -14.57 -10.51
N GLY A 259 7.83 -15.54 -9.59
CA GLY A 259 8.87 -15.69 -8.59
C GLY A 259 8.78 -14.67 -7.46
N CYS A 260 7.61 -14.07 -7.27
CA CYS A 260 7.33 -13.08 -6.23
C CYS A 260 6.16 -13.53 -5.35
N ALA A 261 6.15 -13.11 -4.09
CA ALA A 261 5.03 -13.26 -3.19
C ALA A 261 4.17 -11.97 -3.12
N HIS A 262 3.94 -11.42 -1.93
CA HIS A 262 3.02 -10.31 -1.74
C HIS A 262 3.59 -8.92 -2.08
N TRP A 263 4.94 -8.82 -2.20
CA TRP A 263 5.66 -7.57 -2.40
C TRP A 263 6.45 -7.51 -3.73
N PRO A 264 5.81 -7.63 -4.90
CA PRO A 264 6.52 -7.61 -6.18
C PRO A 264 7.27 -6.29 -6.44
N GLN A 265 6.81 -5.15 -5.86
CA GLN A 265 7.54 -3.87 -5.90
C GLN A 265 8.89 -3.93 -5.18
N TRP A 266 9.03 -4.86 -4.24
CA TRP A 266 10.25 -5.11 -3.48
C TRP A 266 11.11 -6.20 -4.12
N GLU A 267 10.48 -7.33 -4.46
CA GLU A 267 11.14 -8.56 -4.91
C GLU A 267 11.59 -8.50 -6.37
N ALA A 268 10.84 -7.84 -7.23
CA ALA A 268 11.13 -7.72 -8.66
C ALA A 268 11.32 -6.27 -9.09
N LYS A 269 12.09 -5.49 -8.34
CA LYS A 269 12.28 -4.05 -8.45
C LYS A 269 12.38 -3.56 -9.91
N GLU A 270 13.31 -4.09 -10.69
CA GLU A 270 13.57 -3.61 -12.06
C GLU A 270 12.40 -3.90 -12.99
N ARG A 271 11.82 -5.11 -12.93
CA ARG A 271 10.65 -5.49 -13.72
C ARG A 271 9.42 -4.68 -13.31
N PHE A 272 9.25 -4.51 -12.00
CA PHE A 272 8.14 -3.73 -11.42
C PHE A 272 8.25 -2.27 -11.84
N ASN A 273 9.38 -1.61 -11.60
CA ASN A 273 9.56 -0.18 -11.89
C ASN A 273 9.35 0.10 -13.38
N LYS A 274 9.95 -0.72 -14.25
CA LYS A 274 9.75 -0.57 -15.71
C LYS A 274 8.27 -0.69 -16.09
N LEU A 275 7.59 -1.75 -15.67
CA LEU A 275 6.17 -1.98 -15.96
C LEU A 275 5.29 -0.83 -15.47
N HIS A 276 5.53 -0.41 -14.22
CA HIS A 276 4.75 0.61 -13.54
C HIS A 276 4.94 1.99 -14.19
N ILE A 277 6.19 2.40 -14.43
CA ILE A 277 6.51 3.68 -15.07
C ILE A 277 5.96 3.72 -16.51
N ASP A 278 6.16 2.67 -17.29
CA ASP A 278 5.62 2.59 -18.66
C ASP A 278 4.10 2.73 -18.67
N PHE A 279 3.41 2.05 -17.75
CA PHE A 279 1.98 2.19 -17.61
C PHE A 279 1.56 3.61 -17.24
N LEU A 280 2.21 4.23 -16.26
CA LEU A 280 1.87 5.60 -15.83
C LEU A 280 2.15 6.64 -16.92
N LEU A 281 3.15 6.42 -17.76
CA LEU A 281 3.46 7.29 -18.91
C LEU A 281 2.56 7.01 -20.13
N GLY A 282 1.75 5.95 -20.10
CA GLY A 282 0.84 5.61 -21.20
C GLY A 282 1.50 4.82 -22.35
N ARG A 283 2.57 4.12 -22.05
CA ARG A 283 3.35 3.27 -22.97
C ARG A 283 2.91 1.80 -22.88
#